data_fb71c1d63b25e8a993f70d7c416d256a
#
_entry.id   fb71c1d63b25e8a993f70d7c416d256a
#
_cell.length_a   1.000
_cell.length_b   1.000
_cell.length_c   1.000
_cell.angle_alpha   90.00
_cell.angle_beta   90.00
_cell.angle_gamma   90.00
#
_symmetry.space_group_name_H-M   'P 1'
#
loop_
_entity.id
_entity.type
_entity.pdbx_description
1 polymer ?
#
loop_
_entity_poly.entity_id
_entity_poly.type
_entity_poly.pdbx_seq_one_letter_code
_entity_poly.pdbx_strand_id
1 'polypeptide(L)'
;GPVRCRPPERRGSSDSTASFQVIFNFEFLLMSTILPLAYLPSVEYFTHLLRGGCVVDLGEHFVKRSERNRARILASDGVMELTVHVRNANRPRQPVRDVRLDYSKRWQHQHWGALVASYRSSPYFDFYAGRFEPFYRREWEFLADYNLGLLEVLCSLAGVPMPELSRTYVEAAPGDLD
;
A
#
# COMPACT_ATOMS: atom_id res chain seq x y z
N GLY A 1 -50.77 -20.97 48.99
CA GLY A 1 -50.44 -20.62 47.62
C GLY A 1 -48.96 -20.38 47.46
N PRO A 2 -48.28 -20.87 46.41
CA PRO A 2 -46.84 -20.75 46.28
C PRO A 2 -46.46 -19.36 45.74
N VAL A 3 -45.46 -18.75 46.40
CA VAL A 3 -44.84 -17.48 46.03
C VAL A 3 -43.94 -17.73 44.81
N ARG A 4 -44.25 -17.11 43.69
CA ARG A 4 -43.38 -17.12 42.49
C ARG A 4 -42.25 -16.09 42.66
N CYS A 5 -41.03 -16.56 42.79
CA CYS A 5 -39.82 -15.75 42.63
C CYS A 5 -39.65 -15.34 41.16
N ARG A 6 -39.58 -14.03 40.88
CA ARG A 6 -39.12 -13.50 39.59
C ARG A 6 -37.58 -13.58 39.53
N PRO A 7 -37.00 -13.99 38.40
CA PRO A 7 -35.55 -13.90 38.21
C PRO A 7 -35.16 -12.42 37.98
N PRO A 8 -33.93 -12.02 38.36
CA PRO A 8 -33.45 -10.64 38.15
C PRO A 8 -33.19 -10.39 36.67
N GLU A 9 -33.65 -9.22 36.20
CA GLU A 9 -33.36 -8.69 34.89
C GLU A 9 -31.86 -8.49 34.73
N ARG A 10 -31.28 -9.13 33.70
CA ARG A 10 -29.91 -8.85 33.23
C ARG A 10 -29.95 -7.51 32.53
N ARG A 11 -29.45 -6.48 33.19
CA ARG A 11 -29.08 -5.22 32.53
C ARG A 11 -27.91 -5.50 31.60
N GLY A 12 -28.10 -5.19 30.33
CA GLY A 12 -27.13 -5.39 29.27
C GLY A 12 -25.85 -4.59 29.48
N SER A 13 -24.73 -5.28 29.41
CA SER A 13 -23.39 -4.69 29.32
C SER A 13 -22.96 -4.59 27.85
N SER A 14 -23.63 -3.71 27.08
CA SER A 14 -23.26 -3.44 25.68
C SER A 14 -22.25 -2.31 25.50
N ASP A 15 -22.02 -1.49 26.51
CA ASP A 15 -21.12 -0.32 26.39
C ASP A 15 -19.64 -0.65 26.64
N SER A 16 -19.33 -1.75 27.33
CA SER A 16 -17.94 -2.11 27.64
C SER A 16 -17.16 -2.64 26.44
N THR A 17 -17.83 -3.33 25.53
CA THR A 17 -17.16 -3.98 24.36
C THR A 17 -16.79 -2.93 23.30
N ALA A 18 -17.65 -1.93 23.09
CA ALA A 18 -17.38 -0.86 22.14
C ALA A 18 -16.21 0.03 22.59
N SER A 19 -16.15 0.34 23.89
CA SER A 19 -15.04 1.12 24.46
C SER A 19 -13.71 0.36 24.42
N PHE A 20 -13.71 -0.96 24.66
CA PHE A 20 -12.50 -1.81 24.53
C PHE A 20 -12.01 -1.89 23.08
N GLN A 21 -12.92 -2.01 22.11
CA GLN A 21 -12.57 -2.07 20.69
C GLN A 21 -11.96 -0.75 20.21
N VAL A 22 -12.48 0.39 20.67
CA VAL A 22 -11.95 1.71 20.32
C VAL A 22 -10.57 1.93 20.95
N ILE A 23 -10.36 1.54 22.20
CA ILE A 23 -9.07 1.67 22.90
C ILE A 23 -8.04 0.74 22.25
N PHE A 24 -8.41 -0.51 21.96
CA PHE A 24 -7.51 -1.47 21.31
C PHE A 24 -7.09 -1.02 19.90
N ASN A 25 -8.04 -0.49 19.12
CA ASN A 25 -7.73 0.07 17.81
C ASN A 25 -6.87 1.33 17.91
N PHE A 26 -7.03 2.14 18.95
CA PHE A 26 -6.23 3.35 19.16
C PHE A 26 -4.79 3.02 19.62
N GLU A 27 -4.61 2.05 20.50
CA GLU A 27 -3.27 1.58 20.92
C GLU A 27 -2.54 0.83 19.80
N PHE A 28 -3.26 0.05 18.98
CA PHE A 28 -2.71 -0.60 17.80
C PHE A 28 -2.24 0.43 16.76
N LEU A 29 -2.99 1.52 16.57
CA LEU A 29 -2.64 2.61 15.66
C LEU A 29 -1.41 3.41 16.16
N LEU A 30 -1.22 3.52 17.47
CA LEU A 30 -0.08 4.22 18.09
C LEU A 30 1.26 3.47 17.94
N MET A 31 1.23 2.17 17.63
CA MET A 31 2.43 1.34 17.42
C MET A 31 2.61 0.90 15.96
N SER A 32 1.75 1.38 15.05
CA SER A 32 1.80 0.98 13.64
C SER A 32 2.76 1.86 12.87
N THR A 33 3.62 1.22 12.06
CA THR A 33 4.45 1.94 11.09
C THR A 33 3.60 2.38 9.92
N ILE A 34 3.50 3.69 9.66
CA ILE A 34 2.77 4.23 8.53
C ILE A 34 3.70 4.21 7.31
N LEU A 35 3.26 3.56 6.25
CA LEU A 35 4.01 3.46 5.00
C LEU A 35 3.27 4.19 3.87
N PRO A 36 3.99 4.88 2.97
CA PRO A 36 3.40 5.46 1.78
C PRO A 36 3.00 4.36 0.80
N LEU A 37 2.01 4.62 -0.04
CA LEU A 37 1.67 3.73 -1.14
C LEU A 37 2.73 3.86 -2.25
N ALA A 38 3.68 2.93 -2.30
CA ALA A 38 4.83 2.99 -3.19
C ALA A 38 4.63 2.21 -4.51
N TYR A 39 5.20 2.73 -5.60
CA TYR A 39 5.34 2.03 -6.87
C TYR A 39 6.60 1.15 -6.84
N LEU A 40 6.45 -0.16 -6.98
CA LEU A 40 7.55 -1.14 -6.86
C LEU A 40 8.44 -0.85 -5.65
N PRO A 41 7.93 -1.07 -4.43
CA PRO A 41 8.59 -0.71 -3.19
C PRO A 41 10.00 -1.29 -3.05
N SER A 42 10.87 -0.59 -2.34
CA SER A 42 12.23 -1.01 -2.06
C SER A 42 12.30 -2.22 -1.11
N VAL A 43 13.46 -2.85 -1.04
CA VAL A 43 13.73 -3.93 -0.05
C VAL A 43 13.52 -3.42 1.38
N GLU A 44 13.88 -2.17 1.67
CA GLU A 44 13.66 -1.55 2.97
C GLU A 44 12.18 -1.50 3.34
N TYR A 45 11.31 -1.12 2.41
CA TYR A 45 9.86 -1.16 2.59
C TYR A 45 9.38 -2.55 3.03
N PHE A 46 9.89 -3.62 2.39
CA PHE A 46 9.57 -4.98 2.76
C PHE A 46 10.12 -5.39 4.13
N THR A 47 11.22 -4.81 4.61
CA THR A 47 11.69 -5.07 5.99
C THR A 47 10.69 -4.57 7.04
N HIS A 48 10.02 -3.45 6.76
CA HIS A 48 8.93 -2.95 7.63
C HIS A 48 7.72 -3.89 7.57
N LEU A 49 7.30 -4.32 6.39
CA LEU A 49 6.18 -5.27 6.25
C LEU A 49 6.43 -6.58 7.00
N LEU A 50 7.66 -7.11 6.95
CA LEU A 50 8.05 -8.34 7.65
C LEU A 50 8.01 -8.21 9.18
N ARG A 51 8.25 -7.01 9.71
CA ARG A 51 8.11 -6.74 11.16
C ARG A 51 6.66 -6.75 11.62
N GLY A 52 5.72 -6.55 10.71
CA GLY A 52 4.30 -6.45 11.00
C GLY A 52 3.87 -5.09 11.55
N GLY A 53 2.57 -4.93 11.77
CA GLY A 53 2.01 -3.67 12.31
C GLY A 53 2.12 -2.48 11.35
N CYS A 54 2.17 -2.72 10.04
CA CYS A 54 2.25 -1.66 9.04
C CYS A 54 0.87 -1.29 8.51
N VAL A 55 0.65 0.00 8.32
CA VAL A 55 -0.54 0.58 7.69
C VAL A 55 -0.10 1.39 6.48
N VAL A 56 -0.71 1.13 5.32
CA VAL A 56 -0.51 1.95 4.12
C VAL A 56 -1.60 3.02 4.08
N ASP A 57 -1.19 4.29 4.08
CA ASP A 57 -2.10 5.42 4.07
C ASP A 57 -2.51 5.82 2.64
N LEU A 58 -3.78 5.56 2.29
CA LEU A 58 -4.38 5.99 1.01
C LEU A 58 -4.93 7.42 1.06
N GLY A 59 -5.05 8.00 2.25
CA GLY A 59 -5.49 9.37 2.47
C GLY A 59 -4.37 10.40 2.40
N GLU A 60 -3.11 9.96 2.40
CA GLU A 60 -1.95 10.83 2.32
C GLU A 60 -1.96 11.71 1.06
N HIS A 61 -1.31 12.85 1.15
CA HIS A 61 -1.20 13.74 0.01
C HIS A 61 -0.14 13.23 -0.98
N PHE A 62 -0.50 13.25 -2.26
CA PHE A 62 0.42 12.89 -3.32
C PHE A 62 1.61 13.88 -3.37
N VAL A 63 2.82 13.32 -3.27
CA VAL A 63 4.07 14.06 -3.45
C VAL A 63 4.68 13.64 -4.78
N LYS A 64 4.87 14.61 -5.66
CA LYS A 64 5.49 14.40 -6.97
C LYS A 64 6.95 13.98 -6.80
N ARG A 65 7.40 13.05 -7.64
CA ARG A 65 8.78 12.55 -7.65
C ARG A 65 9.17 11.83 -6.35
N SER A 66 8.22 11.20 -5.70
CA SER A 66 8.42 10.35 -4.54
C SER A 66 8.25 8.88 -4.91
N GLU A 67 8.44 8.00 -3.96
CA GLU A 67 8.23 6.54 -4.14
C GLU A 67 6.81 6.17 -4.57
N ARG A 68 5.83 7.07 -4.41
CA ARG A 68 4.45 6.86 -4.83
C ARG A 68 4.32 6.67 -6.35
N ASN A 69 5.16 7.35 -7.12
CA ASN A 69 5.17 7.26 -8.59
C ASN A 69 6.55 6.98 -9.18
N ARG A 70 7.56 6.66 -8.37
CA ARG A 70 8.92 6.36 -8.81
C ARG A 70 9.45 5.10 -8.17
N ALA A 71 10.16 4.32 -8.97
CA ALA A 71 10.93 3.19 -8.51
C ALA A 71 12.34 3.22 -9.09
N ARG A 72 13.27 2.57 -8.42
CA ARG A 72 14.64 2.38 -8.89
C ARG A 72 14.90 0.92 -9.13
N ILE A 73 15.41 0.60 -10.30
CA ILE A 73 15.82 -0.75 -10.65
C ILE A 73 17.32 -0.77 -10.96
N LEU A 74 17.94 -1.93 -10.81
CA LEU A 74 19.31 -2.14 -11.21
C LEU A 74 19.33 -2.63 -12.66
N ALA A 75 19.77 -1.79 -13.58
CA ALA A 75 20.01 -2.13 -14.97
C ALA A 75 21.48 -2.45 -15.23
N SER A 76 21.82 -2.90 -16.44
CA SER A 76 23.20 -3.20 -16.84
C SER A 76 24.18 -2.05 -16.65
N ASP A 77 23.68 -0.82 -16.86
CA ASP A 77 24.48 0.41 -16.85
C ASP A 77 24.44 1.13 -15.49
N GLY A 78 23.80 0.54 -14.48
CA GLY A 78 23.62 1.10 -13.14
C GLY A 78 22.17 1.31 -12.74
N VAL A 79 21.93 2.20 -11.79
CA VAL A 79 20.58 2.47 -11.28
C VAL A 79 19.76 3.24 -12.30
N MET A 80 18.62 2.68 -12.69
CA MET A 80 17.62 3.30 -13.56
C MET A 80 16.39 3.69 -12.77
N GLU A 81 15.89 4.91 -12.99
CA GLU A 81 14.65 5.40 -12.38
C GLU A 81 13.46 5.20 -13.33
N LEU A 82 12.43 4.57 -12.83
CA LEU A 82 11.15 4.38 -13.51
C LEU A 82 10.12 5.33 -12.92
N THR A 83 9.54 6.20 -13.75
CA THR A 83 8.55 7.18 -13.29
C THR A 83 7.19 6.93 -13.93
N VAL A 84 6.20 6.60 -13.12
CA VAL A 84 4.79 6.52 -13.52
C VAL A 84 4.25 7.93 -13.75
N HIS A 85 3.67 8.16 -14.93
CA HIS A 85 3.10 9.45 -15.28
C HIS A 85 1.67 9.59 -14.74
N VAL A 86 1.40 10.73 -14.11
CA VAL A 86 0.09 11.03 -13.51
C VAL A 86 -0.44 12.37 -14.00
N ARG A 87 -1.78 12.47 -14.09
CA ARG A 87 -2.47 13.71 -14.47
C ARG A 87 -2.43 14.68 -13.29
N ASN A 88 -2.32 15.96 -13.60
CA ASN A 88 -2.40 17.05 -12.62
C ASN A 88 -1.45 16.87 -11.42
N ALA A 89 -0.23 16.36 -11.65
CA ALA A 89 0.77 16.10 -10.62
C ALA A 89 1.12 17.31 -9.71
N ASN A 90 0.74 18.52 -10.10
CA ASN A 90 0.99 19.76 -9.35
C ASN A 90 -0.22 20.21 -8.53
N ARG A 91 -1.32 19.44 -8.51
CA ARG A 91 -2.51 19.79 -7.72
C ARG A 91 -2.17 19.68 -6.23
N PRO A 92 -2.28 20.79 -5.45
CA PRO A 92 -1.93 20.76 -4.04
C PRO A 92 -2.92 19.89 -3.25
N ARG A 93 -2.41 19.19 -2.25
CA ARG A 93 -3.20 18.39 -1.30
C ARG A 93 -4.14 17.36 -1.95
N GLN A 94 -3.76 16.82 -3.09
CA GLN A 94 -4.54 15.74 -3.71
C GLN A 94 -4.25 14.42 -2.99
N PRO A 95 -5.25 13.71 -2.44
CA PRO A 95 -5.06 12.39 -1.87
C PRO A 95 -4.53 11.40 -2.91
N VAL A 96 -3.62 10.50 -2.52
CA VAL A 96 -3.02 9.52 -3.44
C VAL A 96 -4.08 8.67 -4.12
N ARG A 97 -5.15 8.32 -3.41
CA ARG A 97 -6.27 7.53 -3.96
C ARG A 97 -6.98 8.18 -5.15
N ASP A 98 -6.93 9.53 -5.24
CA ASP A 98 -7.64 10.30 -6.28
C ASP A 98 -6.72 10.66 -7.47
N VAL A 99 -5.46 10.24 -7.43
CA VAL A 99 -4.47 10.53 -8.49
C VAL A 99 -4.72 9.63 -9.68
N ARG A 100 -5.00 10.25 -10.84
CA ARG A 100 -5.24 9.53 -12.10
C ARG A 100 -3.95 9.35 -12.91
N LEU A 101 -3.83 8.19 -13.53
CA LEU A 101 -2.73 7.87 -14.42
C LEU A 101 -2.82 8.65 -15.74
N ASP A 102 -1.66 8.96 -16.32
CA ASP A 102 -1.53 9.64 -17.59
C ASP A 102 -0.83 8.72 -18.62
N TYR A 103 -1.54 8.43 -19.69
CA TYR A 103 -1.07 7.58 -20.79
C TYR A 103 -0.65 8.37 -22.04
N SER A 104 -0.52 9.69 -21.94
CA SER A 104 0.02 10.52 -23.03
C SER A 104 1.44 10.12 -23.44
N LYS A 105 2.17 9.47 -22.53
CA LYS A 105 3.47 8.84 -22.78
C LYS A 105 3.38 7.33 -22.62
N ARG A 106 4.13 6.62 -23.42
CA ARG A 106 4.14 5.14 -23.41
C ARG A 106 4.98 4.55 -22.29
N TRP A 107 4.83 5.09 -21.06
CA TRP A 107 5.66 4.72 -19.91
C TRP A 107 5.51 3.24 -19.51
N GLN A 108 4.33 2.66 -19.61
CA GLN A 108 4.14 1.22 -19.31
C GLN A 108 5.01 0.34 -20.20
N HIS A 109 5.02 0.60 -21.50
CA HIS A 109 5.85 -0.15 -22.43
C HIS A 109 7.34 0.04 -22.15
N GLN A 110 7.76 1.26 -21.80
CA GLN A 110 9.15 1.56 -21.45
C GLN A 110 9.56 0.86 -20.16
N HIS A 111 8.72 0.90 -19.12
CA HIS A 111 8.98 0.23 -17.84
C HIS A 111 9.07 -1.29 -18.01
N TRP A 112 8.12 -1.88 -18.75
CA TRP A 112 8.16 -3.33 -19.02
C TRP A 112 9.41 -3.72 -19.79
N GLY A 113 9.76 -2.98 -20.81
CA GLY A 113 11.00 -3.18 -21.57
C GLY A 113 12.25 -3.09 -20.70
N ALA A 114 12.30 -2.11 -19.79
CA ALA A 114 13.40 -1.95 -18.84
C ALA A 114 13.50 -3.11 -17.87
N LEU A 115 12.39 -3.58 -17.31
CA LEU A 115 12.34 -4.75 -16.40
C LEU A 115 12.79 -6.01 -17.11
N VAL A 116 12.30 -6.27 -18.33
CA VAL A 116 12.73 -7.42 -19.13
C VAL A 116 14.21 -7.34 -19.47
N ALA A 117 14.70 -6.19 -19.92
CA ALA A 117 16.11 -6.02 -20.27
C ALA A 117 17.05 -6.22 -19.06
N SER A 118 16.62 -5.77 -17.87
CA SER A 118 17.44 -5.85 -16.65
C SER A 118 17.43 -7.24 -16.00
N TYR A 119 16.31 -7.96 -16.07
CA TYR A 119 16.12 -9.16 -15.24
C TYR A 119 15.88 -10.45 -16.03
N ARG A 120 15.76 -10.42 -17.37
CA ARG A 120 15.48 -11.61 -18.18
C ARG A 120 16.49 -12.76 -17.99
N SER A 121 17.75 -12.44 -17.71
CA SER A 121 18.79 -13.44 -17.45
C SER A 121 18.80 -13.98 -16.02
N SER A 122 17.94 -13.43 -15.13
CA SER A 122 17.81 -13.93 -13.76
C SER A 122 17.10 -15.27 -13.73
N PRO A 123 17.50 -16.20 -12.84
CA PRO A 123 16.75 -17.42 -12.61
C PRO A 123 15.30 -17.09 -12.25
N TYR A 124 14.36 -17.90 -12.78
CA TYR A 124 12.92 -17.78 -12.51
C TYR A 124 12.25 -16.52 -13.06
N PHE A 125 12.90 -15.67 -13.85
CA PHE A 125 12.28 -14.48 -14.43
C PHE A 125 10.97 -14.81 -15.17
N ASP A 126 10.98 -15.85 -16.01
CA ASP A 126 9.80 -16.26 -16.77
C ASP A 126 8.62 -16.67 -15.88
N PHE A 127 8.91 -17.21 -14.70
CA PHE A 127 7.91 -17.57 -13.71
C PHE A 127 7.25 -16.32 -13.09
N TYR A 128 8.03 -15.29 -12.81
CA TYR A 128 7.52 -14.05 -12.22
C TYR A 128 6.93 -13.10 -13.25
N ALA A 129 7.51 -13.04 -14.46
CA ALA A 129 7.13 -12.11 -15.51
C ALA A 129 5.63 -12.16 -15.82
N GLY A 130 5.05 -13.37 -15.90
CA GLY A 130 3.63 -13.56 -16.16
C GLY A 130 2.69 -12.92 -15.12
N ARG A 131 3.17 -12.68 -13.90
CA ARG A 131 2.42 -12.00 -12.84
C ARG A 131 2.44 -10.48 -12.97
N PHE A 132 3.54 -9.92 -13.49
CA PHE A 132 3.73 -8.48 -13.63
C PHE A 132 3.27 -7.93 -14.98
N GLU A 133 3.44 -8.69 -16.06
CA GLU A 133 3.12 -8.24 -17.42
C GLU A 133 1.70 -7.65 -17.57
N PRO A 134 0.62 -8.22 -16.98
CA PRO A 134 -0.72 -7.66 -17.08
C PRO A 134 -0.84 -6.22 -16.61
N PHE A 135 -0.04 -5.80 -15.62
CA PHE A 135 -0.01 -4.43 -15.10
C PHE A 135 0.52 -3.43 -16.11
N TYR A 136 1.37 -3.87 -17.03
CA TYR A 136 1.97 -3.04 -18.07
C TYR A 136 1.25 -3.15 -19.41
N ARG A 137 0.26 -4.07 -19.53
CA ARG A 137 -0.51 -4.29 -20.76
C ARG A 137 -1.87 -3.59 -20.76
N ARG A 138 -2.48 -3.44 -19.59
CA ARG A 138 -3.79 -2.78 -19.46
C ARG A 138 -3.65 -1.38 -18.87
N GLU A 139 -4.62 -0.52 -19.19
CA GLU A 139 -4.72 0.79 -18.56
C GLU A 139 -5.44 0.69 -17.22
N TRP A 140 -4.97 1.47 -16.27
CA TRP A 140 -5.55 1.65 -14.94
C TRP A 140 -6.00 3.10 -14.80
N GLU A 141 -7.08 3.35 -14.09
CA GLU A 141 -7.58 4.70 -13.91
C GLU A 141 -6.81 5.45 -12.81
N PHE A 142 -6.62 4.81 -11.66
CA PHE A 142 -6.00 5.43 -10.49
C PHE A 142 -4.63 4.84 -10.17
N LEU A 143 -3.74 5.73 -9.72
CA LEU A 143 -2.39 5.34 -9.26
C LEU A 143 -2.47 4.39 -8.06
N ALA A 144 -3.41 4.64 -7.14
CA ALA A 144 -3.59 3.81 -5.95
C ALA A 144 -3.93 2.36 -6.31
N ASP A 145 -4.90 2.14 -7.20
CA ASP A 145 -5.30 0.78 -7.61
C ASP A 145 -4.15 0.05 -8.33
N TYR A 146 -3.40 0.78 -9.15
CA TYR A 146 -2.22 0.25 -9.83
C TYR A 146 -1.13 -0.19 -8.86
N ASN A 147 -0.77 0.67 -7.91
CA ASN A 147 0.26 0.38 -6.91
C ASN A 147 -0.17 -0.72 -5.93
N LEU A 148 -1.44 -0.70 -5.49
CA LEU A 148 -1.98 -1.75 -4.60
C LEU A 148 -1.96 -3.13 -5.27
N GLY A 149 -2.37 -3.20 -6.53
CA GLY A 149 -2.32 -4.46 -7.27
C GLY A 149 -0.89 -4.99 -7.43
N LEU A 150 0.08 -4.12 -7.70
CA LEU A 150 1.50 -4.50 -7.74
C LEU A 150 2.01 -4.94 -6.36
N LEU A 151 1.65 -4.22 -5.29
CA LEU A 151 2.02 -4.57 -3.93
C LEU A 151 1.47 -5.94 -3.53
N GLU A 152 0.22 -6.24 -3.89
CA GLU A 152 -0.40 -7.55 -3.64
C GLU A 152 0.37 -8.69 -4.31
N VAL A 153 0.76 -8.51 -5.58
CA VAL A 153 1.58 -9.50 -6.29
C VAL A 153 2.94 -9.66 -5.61
N LEU A 154 3.59 -8.57 -5.26
CA LEU A 154 4.91 -8.60 -4.60
C LEU A 154 4.83 -9.26 -3.22
N CYS A 155 3.83 -8.93 -2.39
CA CYS A 155 3.61 -9.56 -1.09
C CYS A 155 3.34 -11.07 -1.23
N SER A 156 2.50 -11.46 -2.21
CA SER A 156 2.21 -12.87 -2.49
C SER A 156 3.47 -13.64 -2.90
N LEU A 157 4.33 -13.06 -3.73
CA LEU A 157 5.58 -13.69 -4.18
C LEU A 157 6.65 -13.75 -3.08
N ALA A 158 6.69 -12.74 -2.22
CA ALA A 158 7.62 -12.69 -1.10
C ALA A 158 7.15 -13.50 0.13
N GLY A 159 5.92 -14.00 0.12
CA GLY A 159 5.34 -14.67 1.29
C GLY A 159 5.09 -13.75 2.48
N VAL A 160 4.87 -12.46 2.21
CA VAL A 160 4.63 -11.42 3.21
C VAL A 160 3.14 -11.08 3.22
N PRO A 161 2.50 -10.94 4.40
CA PRO A 161 1.10 -10.52 4.45
C PRO A 161 0.93 -9.09 3.92
N MET A 162 -0.22 -8.83 3.29
CA MET A 162 -0.59 -7.47 2.91
C MET A 162 -0.75 -6.60 4.15
N PRO A 163 -0.24 -5.36 4.12
CA PRO A 163 -0.46 -4.40 5.19
C PRO A 163 -1.93 -3.98 5.30
N GLU A 164 -2.32 -3.44 6.44
CA GLU A 164 -3.60 -2.78 6.58
C GLU A 164 -3.65 -1.50 5.74
N LEU A 165 -4.86 -1.16 5.26
CA LEU A 165 -5.06 0.02 4.42
C LEU A 165 -5.89 1.06 5.19
N SER A 166 -5.37 2.26 5.38
CA SER A 166 -6.13 3.40 5.88
C SER A 166 -6.66 4.23 4.72
N ARG A 167 -7.96 4.52 4.74
CA ARG A 167 -8.61 5.41 3.75
C ARG A 167 -8.67 6.87 4.19
N THR A 168 -8.43 7.13 5.46
CA THR A 168 -8.35 8.45 6.07
C THR A 168 -6.90 8.80 6.33
N TYR A 169 -6.54 10.06 6.11
CA TYR A 169 -5.20 10.56 6.46
C TYR A 169 -4.87 10.19 7.91
N VAL A 170 -3.75 9.50 8.09
CA VAL A 170 -3.23 9.13 9.41
C VAL A 170 -2.12 10.13 9.76
N GLU A 171 -2.34 10.92 10.80
CA GLU A 171 -1.28 11.78 11.33
C GLU A 171 -0.21 10.91 11.99
N ALA A 172 1.03 11.04 11.54
CA ALA A 172 2.16 10.38 12.17
C ALA A 172 2.32 10.88 13.61
N ALA A 173 2.44 9.98 14.57
CA ALA A 173 2.72 10.36 15.95
C ALA A 173 4.15 10.94 16.04
N PRO A 174 4.41 11.92 16.95
CA PRO A 174 5.76 12.46 17.14
C PRO A 174 6.69 11.34 17.61
N GLY A 175 7.54 10.85 16.73
CA GLY A 175 8.46 9.72 16.95
C GLY A 175 8.51 8.70 15.81
N ASP A 176 7.60 8.76 14.84
CA ASP A 176 7.69 7.99 13.61
C ASP A 176 8.81 8.58 12.74
N LEU A 177 9.70 7.71 12.30
CA LEU A 177 10.85 8.09 11.46
C LEU A 177 10.35 8.58 10.09
N ASP A 178 10.76 9.80 9.73
CA ASP A 178 10.73 10.31 8.35
C ASP A 178 11.65 9.48 7.46
#